data_eabae75b3f10924954cee3ea5669ec5f
#
_entry.id   eabae75b3f10924954cee3ea5669ec5f
#
_cell.length_a   1.000
_cell.length_b   1.000
_cell.length_c   1.000
_cell.angle_alpha   90.00
_cell.angle_beta   90.00
_cell.angle_gamma   90.00
#
_symmetry.space_group_name_H-M   'P 1'
#
loop_
_entity.id
_entity.type
_entity.pdbx_description
1 polymer ?
#
loop_
_entity_poly.entity_id
_entity_poly.type
_entity_poly.pdbx_seq_one_letter_code
_entity_poly.pdbx_strand_id
1 'polypeptide(L)'
;LVIGVTGVILIGLALKAPNIKYNYDLISSFPEDMQSREGFTIIEENFTAGELAPVQLLVDTQGKELDISEQLAALPYVGLVKDVRTGETNEAMQLYEIDLNKDPYSNAAMDDVEQMKTDVKTILADSNLTNGEFWIGGETSSQLDKKVVQLGDEKLIQPVMIIIIFVVLLVYLRAVITSIQLMITVVISFFSALGAGWLIIHYGLGHEAMSSAIPLYSFVFIIALGNDYNIFMISDIWKNRKRGVPHKEAISNGIASTGAVITSAGLILAGTFLVLASLPIQLLVQFGIVTAVGVLL
;
A
#
# COMPACT_ATOMS: atom_id res chain seq x y z
N LEU A 1 17.99 31.45 3.54
CA LEU A 1 16.57 31.62 3.27
C LEU A 1 16.02 30.45 2.44
N VAL A 2 16.57 30.17 1.27
CA VAL A 2 16.07 29.11 0.34
C VAL A 2 15.99 27.75 1.03
N ILE A 3 17.09 27.28 1.65
CA ILE A 3 17.12 25.97 2.34
C ILE A 3 16.05 25.89 3.43
N GLY A 4 15.84 26.97 4.20
CA GLY A 4 14.83 26.99 5.26
C GLY A 4 13.41 26.93 4.68
N VAL A 5 13.11 27.66 3.63
CA VAL A 5 11.78 27.65 2.99
C VAL A 5 11.50 26.28 2.36
N THR A 6 12.45 25.74 1.59
CA THR A 6 12.31 24.41 0.97
C THR A 6 12.13 23.33 2.05
N GLY A 7 12.93 23.37 3.11
CA GLY A 7 12.81 22.42 4.22
C GLY A 7 11.44 22.48 4.91
N VAL A 8 10.89 23.67 5.15
CA VAL A 8 9.57 23.84 5.74
C VAL A 8 8.48 23.28 4.82
N ILE A 9 8.57 23.52 3.51
CA ILE A 9 7.61 23.00 2.53
C ILE A 9 7.66 21.47 2.52
N LEU A 10 8.85 20.88 2.40
CA LEU A 10 9.01 19.43 2.35
C LEU A 10 8.51 18.77 3.63
N ILE A 11 8.86 19.29 4.80
CA ILE A 11 8.39 18.76 6.07
C ILE A 11 6.87 18.93 6.19
N GLY A 12 6.31 20.08 5.79
CA GLY A 12 4.87 20.31 5.79
C GLY A 12 4.10 19.33 4.92
N LEU A 13 4.64 18.97 3.76
CA LEU A 13 4.08 17.94 2.89
C LEU A 13 4.23 16.54 3.50
N ALA A 14 5.41 16.22 4.05
CA ALA A 14 5.67 14.92 4.68
C ALA A 14 4.75 14.65 5.88
N LEU A 15 4.35 15.68 6.63
CA LEU A 15 3.42 15.56 7.76
C LEU A 15 1.98 15.19 7.32
N LYS A 16 1.66 15.24 6.02
CA LYS A 16 0.37 14.76 5.49
C LYS A 16 0.37 13.26 5.22
N ALA A 17 1.52 12.63 5.03
CA ALA A 17 1.62 11.21 4.70
C ALA A 17 0.97 10.27 5.74
N PRO A 18 1.10 10.47 7.06
CA PRO A 18 0.46 9.59 8.05
C PRO A 18 -1.08 9.64 8.05
N ASN A 19 -1.68 10.66 7.45
CA ASN A 19 -3.13 10.84 7.40
C ASN A 19 -3.77 10.29 6.12
N ILE A 20 -3.00 9.62 5.27
CA ILE A 20 -3.49 9.03 4.04
C ILE A 20 -4.34 7.81 4.38
N LYS A 21 -5.55 7.77 3.84
CA LYS A 21 -6.39 6.58 3.89
C LYS A 21 -6.01 5.66 2.75
N TYR A 22 -5.81 4.39 3.06
CA TYR A 22 -5.46 3.39 2.06
C TYR A 22 -6.64 2.47 1.75
N ASN A 23 -6.81 2.17 0.47
CA ASN A 23 -7.78 1.21 -0.03
C ASN A 23 -7.05 -0.04 -0.54
N TYR A 24 -7.54 -1.21 -0.12
CA TYR A 24 -7.04 -2.52 -0.53
C TYR A 24 -7.95 -3.16 -1.59
N ASP A 25 -9.08 -2.52 -1.92
CA ASP A 25 -9.98 -2.97 -2.95
C ASP A 25 -9.37 -2.78 -4.35
N LEU A 26 -9.19 -3.89 -5.06
CA LEU A 26 -8.68 -3.89 -6.42
C LEU A 26 -9.75 -3.50 -7.45
N ILE A 27 -11.04 -3.80 -7.17
CA ILE A 27 -12.15 -3.56 -8.10
C ILE A 27 -12.36 -2.07 -8.29
N SER A 28 -12.27 -1.29 -7.20
CA SER A 28 -12.36 0.17 -7.26
C SER A 28 -11.26 0.84 -8.08
N SER A 29 -10.18 0.10 -8.39
CA SER A 29 -9.08 0.60 -9.22
C SER A 29 -9.39 0.63 -10.71
N PHE A 30 -10.46 -0.07 -11.15
CA PHE A 30 -10.89 -0.08 -12.54
C PHE A 30 -11.88 1.05 -12.85
N PRO A 31 -11.97 1.50 -14.14
CA PRO A 31 -12.92 2.51 -14.57
C PRO A 31 -14.37 2.14 -14.28
N GLU A 32 -15.20 3.13 -13.98
CA GLU A 32 -16.63 2.91 -13.69
C GLU A 32 -17.43 2.43 -14.89
N ASP A 33 -16.98 2.77 -16.09
CA ASP A 33 -17.60 2.39 -17.37
C ASP A 33 -17.19 0.98 -17.87
N MET A 34 -16.39 0.24 -17.10
CA MET A 34 -16.09 -1.15 -17.46
C MET A 34 -17.31 -2.06 -17.21
N GLN A 35 -17.64 -2.89 -18.19
CA GLN A 35 -18.78 -3.80 -18.11
C GLN A 35 -18.77 -4.71 -16.88
N SER A 36 -17.58 -5.16 -16.45
CA SER A 36 -17.45 -5.98 -15.25
C SER A 36 -17.77 -5.20 -13.98
N ARG A 37 -17.38 -3.91 -13.91
CA ARG A 37 -17.68 -3.05 -12.77
C ARG A 37 -19.14 -2.59 -12.77
N GLU A 38 -19.69 -2.28 -13.94
CA GLU A 38 -21.13 -2.01 -14.10
C GLU A 38 -21.97 -3.21 -13.66
N GLY A 39 -21.62 -4.43 -14.10
CA GLY A 39 -22.27 -5.66 -13.66
C GLY A 39 -22.19 -5.88 -12.16
N PHE A 40 -21.02 -5.60 -11.55
CA PHE A 40 -20.83 -5.65 -10.11
C PHE A 40 -21.77 -4.68 -9.38
N THR A 41 -21.82 -3.43 -9.82
CA THR A 41 -22.71 -2.39 -9.22
C THR A 41 -24.18 -2.78 -9.33
N ILE A 42 -24.61 -3.32 -10.49
CA ILE A 42 -26.00 -3.78 -10.68
C ILE A 42 -26.35 -4.92 -9.71
N ILE A 43 -25.41 -5.83 -9.47
CA ILE A 43 -25.63 -6.93 -8.51
C ILE A 43 -25.69 -6.36 -7.08
N GLU A 44 -24.77 -5.48 -6.72
CA GLU A 44 -24.72 -4.86 -5.39
C GLU A 44 -26.00 -4.06 -5.06
N GLU A 45 -26.59 -3.38 -6.06
CA GLU A 45 -27.83 -2.62 -5.91
C GLU A 45 -29.09 -3.48 -5.79
N ASN A 46 -29.07 -4.71 -6.31
CA ASN A 46 -30.26 -5.56 -6.43
C ASN A 46 -30.23 -6.83 -5.56
N PHE A 47 -29.07 -7.18 -5.01
CA PHE A 47 -28.84 -8.35 -4.17
C PHE A 47 -28.15 -7.94 -2.87
N THR A 48 -28.02 -8.88 -1.94
CA THR A 48 -27.24 -8.64 -0.73
C THR A 48 -25.77 -8.44 -1.08
N ALA A 49 -25.11 -7.40 -0.57
CA ALA A 49 -23.73 -7.06 -0.91
C ALA A 49 -22.77 -8.25 -0.79
N GLY A 50 -22.92 -9.07 0.26
CA GLY A 50 -22.10 -10.26 0.50
C GLY A 50 -22.32 -11.43 -0.46
N GLU A 51 -23.44 -11.49 -1.19
CA GLU A 51 -23.73 -12.59 -2.13
C GLU A 51 -22.72 -12.70 -3.27
N LEU A 52 -22.09 -11.59 -3.62
CA LEU A 52 -21.05 -11.55 -4.66
C LEU A 52 -19.81 -12.36 -4.30
N ALA A 53 -19.48 -12.45 -3.02
CA ALA A 53 -18.31 -13.16 -2.55
C ALA A 53 -18.53 -13.64 -1.09
N PRO A 54 -19.28 -14.74 -0.89
CA PRO A 54 -19.54 -15.25 0.45
C PRO A 54 -18.25 -15.68 1.15
N VAL A 55 -18.20 -15.42 2.44
CA VAL A 55 -17.18 -15.96 3.32
C VAL A 55 -17.46 -17.44 3.55
N GLN A 56 -16.44 -18.27 3.41
CA GLN A 56 -16.49 -19.70 3.60
C GLN A 56 -15.87 -20.06 4.95
N LEU A 57 -16.69 -20.45 5.90
CA LEU A 57 -16.23 -20.97 7.19
C LEU A 57 -16.28 -22.49 7.18
N LEU A 58 -15.13 -23.14 7.22
CA LEU A 58 -14.98 -24.58 7.37
C LEU A 58 -14.69 -24.90 8.84
N VAL A 59 -15.44 -25.83 9.43
CA VAL A 59 -15.31 -26.25 10.82
C VAL A 59 -15.09 -27.76 10.90
N ASP A 60 -14.08 -28.20 11.63
CA ASP A 60 -13.94 -29.60 12.03
C ASP A 60 -14.75 -29.84 13.32
N THR A 61 -15.88 -30.48 13.18
CA THR A 61 -16.78 -30.81 14.30
C THR A 61 -16.28 -31.96 15.18
N GLN A 62 -15.19 -32.61 14.76
CA GLN A 62 -14.67 -33.84 15.46
C GLN A 62 -15.73 -34.95 15.53
N GLY A 63 -16.64 -35.01 14.56
CA GLY A 63 -17.74 -35.99 14.50
C GLY A 63 -18.89 -35.71 15.47
N LYS A 64 -18.94 -34.53 16.09
CA LYS A 64 -20.09 -34.10 16.90
C LYS A 64 -21.16 -33.51 16.00
N GLU A 65 -22.41 -33.72 16.38
CA GLU A 65 -23.52 -33.00 15.75
C GLU A 65 -23.48 -31.54 16.23
N LEU A 66 -23.19 -30.63 15.32
CA LEU A 66 -23.01 -29.20 15.60
C LEU A 66 -23.74 -28.42 14.54
N ASP A 67 -24.55 -27.46 14.97
CA ASP A 67 -25.08 -26.39 14.12
C ASP A 67 -24.91 -25.03 14.84
N ILE A 68 -24.09 -24.17 14.26
CA ILE A 68 -23.81 -22.85 14.78
C ILE A 68 -24.39 -21.75 13.87
N SER A 69 -25.29 -22.08 12.98
CA SER A 69 -25.88 -21.13 11.99
C SER A 69 -26.57 -19.97 12.68
N GLU A 70 -27.35 -20.24 13.76
CA GLU A 70 -28.04 -19.18 14.52
C GLU A 70 -27.07 -18.23 15.21
N GLN A 71 -25.98 -18.77 15.81
CA GLN A 71 -24.95 -17.96 16.45
C GLN A 71 -24.18 -17.10 15.45
N LEU A 72 -23.88 -17.66 14.27
CA LEU A 72 -23.25 -16.91 13.18
C LEU A 72 -24.17 -15.81 12.65
N ALA A 73 -25.46 -16.13 12.44
CA ALA A 73 -26.46 -15.17 11.97
C ALA A 73 -26.73 -14.03 12.98
N ALA A 74 -26.45 -14.25 14.26
CA ALA A 74 -26.56 -13.21 15.31
C ALA A 74 -25.41 -12.20 15.32
N LEU A 75 -24.34 -12.43 14.57
CA LEU A 75 -23.21 -11.50 14.46
C LEU A 75 -23.63 -10.23 13.70
N PRO A 76 -23.25 -9.03 14.15
CA PRO A 76 -23.79 -7.77 13.63
C PRO A 76 -23.38 -7.47 12.18
N TYR A 77 -22.36 -8.10 11.66
CA TYR A 77 -21.82 -7.92 10.31
C TYR A 77 -22.25 -9.02 9.34
N VAL A 78 -22.99 -10.05 9.81
CA VAL A 78 -23.53 -11.13 9.01
C VAL A 78 -24.90 -10.74 8.47
N GLY A 79 -25.08 -10.87 7.18
CA GLY A 79 -26.37 -10.64 6.49
C GLY A 79 -27.19 -11.90 6.38
N LEU A 80 -26.56 -12.99 5.92
CA LEU A 80 -27.20 -14.29 5.73
C LEU A 80 -26.20 -15.42 5.96
N VAL A 81 -26.65 -16.49 6.60
CA VAL A 81 -25.93 -17.78 6.65
C VAL A 81 -26.71 -18.75 5.77
N LYS A 82 -26.05 -19.29 4.74
CA LYS A 82 -26.66 -20.28 3.84
C LYS A 82 -26.72 -21.66 4.48
N ASP A 83 -27.45 -22.56 3.87
CA ASP A 83 -27.57 -23.94 4.35
C ASP A 83 -26.19 -24.60 4.54
N VAL A 84 -26.04 -25.24 5.69
CA VAL A 84 -24.79 -25.91 6.07
C VAL A 84 -24.56 -27.12 5.17
N ARG A 85 -23.35 -27.24 4.65
CA ARG A 85 -22.95 -28.40 3.85
C ARG A 85 -21.97 -29.27 4.62
N THR A 86 -22.26 -30.55 4.72
CA THR A 86 -21.35 -31.54 5.29
C THR A 86 -20.42 -32.07 4.20
N GLY A 87 -19.16 -32.33 4.56
CA GLY A 87 -18.17 -32.83 3.62
C GLY A 87 -18.51 -34.26 3.13
N GLU A 88 -18.49 -34.48 1.82
CA GLU A 88 -18.82 -35.77 1.21
C GLU A 88 -17.81 -36.88 1.56
N THR A 89 -16.55 -36.54 1.76
CA THR A 89 -15.47 -37.47 2.07
C THR A 89 -15.13 -37.53 3.57
N ASN A 90 -15.52 -36.51 4.31
CA ASN A 90 -15.31 -36.41 5.75
C ASN A 90 -16.51 -35.71 6.40
N GLU A 91 -17.40 -36.49 6.97
CA GLU A 91 -18.62 -35.99 7.61
C GLU A 91 -18.37 -35.13 8.86
N ALA A 92 -17.15 -35.15 9.43
CA ALA A 92 -16.78 -34.26 10.51
C ALA A 92 -16.53 -32.80 10.03
N MET A 93 -16.42 -32.59 8.72
CA MET A 93 -16.22 -31.25 8.15
C MET A 93 -17.54 -30.62 7.76
N GLN A 94 -17.80 -29.45 8.29
CA GLN A 94 -18.97 -28.63 7.94
C GLN A 94 -18.55 -27.31 7.31
N LEU A 95 -19.19 -26.96 6.22
CA LEU A 95 -18.98 -25.70 5.48
C LEU A 95 -20.19 -24.78 5.65
N TYR A 96 -19.97 -23.61 6.18
CA TYR A 96 -20.91 -22.51 6.28
C TYR A 96 -20.55 -21.44 5.24
N GLU A 97 -21.49 -21.08 4.40
CA GLU A 97 -21.37 -19.93 3.49
C GLU A 97 -22.09 -18.73 4.11
N ILE A 98 -21.34 -17.66 4.34
CA ILE A 98 -21.78 -16.49 5.10
C ILE A 98 -21.71 -15.27 4.19
N ASP A 99 -22.86 -14.66 3.93
CA ASP A 99 -22.94 -13.40 3.22
C ASP A 99 -22.82 -12.25 4.23
N LEU A 100 -21.81 -11.38 4.05
CA LEU A 100 -21.66 -10.19 4.87
C LEU A 100 -22.69 -9.13 4.48
N ASN A 101 -23.02 -8.22 5.41
CA ASN A 101 -23.93 -7.11 5.13
C ASN A 101 -23.24 -5.89 4.50
N LYS A 102 -21.98 -6.03 4.11
CA LYS A 102 -21.14 -5.00 3.48
C LYS A 102 -20.56 -5.54 2.17
N ASP A 103 -20.11 -4.61 1.31
CA ASP A 103 -19.33 -4.95 0.14
C ASP A 103 -18.12 -5.82 0.53
N PRO A 104 -18.03 -7.07 -0.01
CA PRO A 104 -16.99 -8.04 0.36
C PRO A 104 -15.56 -7.61 0.02
N TYR A 105 -15.40 -6.64 -0.88
CA TYR A 105 -14.10 -6.10 -1.27
C TYR A 105 -13.68 -4.88 -0.42
N SER A 106 -14.58 -4.36 0.41
CA SER A 106 -14.30 -3.19 1.24
C SER A 106 -13.33 -3.49 2.39
N ASN A 107 -12.60 -2.47 2.84
CA ASN A 107 -11.78 -2.57 4.05
C ASN A 107 -12.61 -2.97 5.27
N ALA A 108 -13.85 -2.49 5.35
CA ALA A 108 -14.75 -2.80 6.45
C ALA A 108 -15.15 -4.27 6.50
N ALA A 109 -15.36 -4.92 5.35
CA ALA A 109 -15.62 -6.36 5.29
C ALA A 109 -14.38 -7.19 5.69
N MET A 110 -13.19 -6.75 5.31
CA MET A 110 -11.94 -7.40 5.75
C MET A 110 -11.77 -7.32 7.28
N ASP A 111 -12.11 -6.18 7.89
CA ASP A 111 -12.05 -6.00 9.34
C ASP A 111 -13.12 -6.87 10.04
N ASP A 112 -14.31 -7.05 9.45
CA ASP A 112 -15.33 -7.97 9.92
C ASP A 112 -14.88 -9.44 9.87
N VAL A 113 -14.18 -9.86 8.80
CA VAL A 113 -13.59 -11.21 8.70
C VAL A 113 -12.49 -11.41 9.75
N GLU A 114 -11.69 -10.40 10.04
CA GLU A 114 -10.69 -10.48 11.13
C GLU A 114 -11.37 -10.64 12.50
N GLN A 115 -12.47 -9.91 12.74
CA GLN A 115 -13.27 -10.06 13.95
C GLN A 115 -13.93 -11.45 14.02
N MET A 116 -14.43 -11.95 12.88
CA MET A 116 -15.05 -13.29 12.76
C MET A 116 -14.13 -14.40 13.26
N LYS A 117 -12.81 -14.32 13.07
CA LYS A 117 -11.84 -15.29 13.61
C LYS A 117 -11.95 -15.41 15.13
N THR A 118 -12.19 -14.30 15.82
CA THR A 118 -12.32 -14.27 17.27
C THR A 118 -13.69 -14.76 17.72
N ASP A 119 -14.75 -14.30 17.03
CA ASP A 119 -16.12 -14.64 17.36
C ASP A 119 -16.41 -16.13 17.14
N VAL A 120 -15.96 -16.71 16.02
CA VAL A 120 -16.07 -18.15 15.74
C VAL A 120 -15.36 -18.98 16.80
N LYS A 121 -14.17 -18.57 17.23
CA LYS A 121 -13.45 -19.25 18.30
C LYS A 121 -14.27 -19.28 19.60
N THR A 122 -14.95 -18.19 19.92
CA THR A 122 -15.82 -18.10 21.09
C THR A 122 -17.06 -18.98 20.94
N ILE A 123 -17.73 -18.91 19.78
CA ILE A 123 -18.91 -19.72 19.46
C ILE A 123 -18.60 -21.22 19.58
N LEU A 124 -17.47 -21.66 19.02
CA LEU A 124 -17.05 -23.06 19.10
C LEU A 124 -16.75 -23.49 20.53
N ALA A 125 -16.13 -22.63 21.33
CA ALA A 125 -15.87 -22.94 22.77
C ALA A 125 -17.18 -23.06 23.55
N ASP A 126 -18.14 -22.16 23.34
CA ASP A 126 -19.47 -22.22 24.00
C ASP A 126 -20.29 -23.46 23.56
N SER A 127 -20.03 -23.96 22.35
CA SER A 127 -20.62 -25.17 21.80
C SER A 127 -19.89 -26.48 22.24
N ASN A 128 -19.04 -26.42 23.26
CA ASN A 128 -18.22 -27.52 23.76
C ASN A 128 -17.21 -28.08 22.72
N LEU A 129 -16.79 -27.26 21.76
CA LEU A 129 -15.76 -27.62 20.79
C LEU A 129 -14.49 -26.76 21.01
N THR A 130 -13.98 -26.80 22.25
CA THR A 130 -12.87 -25.92 22.70
C THR A 130 -11.57 -26.09 21.92
N ASN A 131 -11.34 -27.25 21.28
CA ASN A 131 -10.20 -27.55 20.44
C ASN A 131 -10.60 -27.78 18.98
N GLY A 132 -11.77 -27.30 18.56
CA GLY A 132 -12.21 -27.39 17.17
C GLY A 132 -11.32 -26.53 16.26
N GLU A 133 -10.82 -27.14 15.20
CA GLU A 133 -10.11 -26.42 14.16
C GLU A 133 -11.14 -25.80 13.20
N PHE A 134 -10.86 -24.59 12.75
CA PHE A 134 -11.66 -23.93 11.73
C PHE A 134 -10.78 -23.11 10.80
N TRP A 135 -11.26 -22.92 9.59
CA TRP A 135 -10.62 -22.14 8.55
C TRP A 135 -11.63 -21.19 7.91
N ILE A 136 -11.21 -19.98 7.65
CA ILE A 136 -12.03 -18.99 6.96
C ILE A 136 -11.44 -18.75 5.57
N GLY A 137 -12.23 -19.00 4.55
CA GLY A 137 -11.89 -18.82 3.14
C GLY A 137 -12.84 -17.84 2.44
N GLY A 138 -12.78 -17.84 1.13
CA GLY A 138 -13.54 -16.91 0.28
C GLY A 138 -12.74 -15.69 -0.12
N GLU A 139 -13.33 -14.86 -0.98
CA GLU A 139 -12.62 -13.71 -1.58
C GLU A 139 -12.24 -12.66 -0.54
N THR A 140 -13.17 -12.29 0.36
CA THR A 140 -12.89 -11.31 1.42
C THR A 140 -11.75 -11.76 2.34
N SER A 141 -11.71 -13.05 2.70
CA SER A 141 -10.61 -13.63 3.47
C SER A 141 -9.28 -13.57 2.72
N SER A 142 -9.30 -13.88 1.42
CA SER A 142 -8.12 -13.77 0.55
C SER A 142 -7.60 -12.33 0.45
N GLN A 143 -8.49 -11.34 0.37
CA GLN A 143 -8.10 -9.92 0.39
C GLN A 143 -7.51 -9.51 1.76
N LEU A 144 -8.09 -10.00 2.85
CA LEU A 144 -7.53 -9.80 4.19
C LEU A 144 -6.11 -10.38 4.30
N ASP A 145 -5.90 -11.60 3.83
CA ASP A 145 -4.58 -12.23 3.86
C ASP A 145 -3.56 -11.45 3.02
N LYS A 146 -3.94 -10.96 1.83
CA LYS A 146 -3.12 -10.06 1.02
C LYS A 146 -2.78 -8.77 1.76
N LYS A 147 -3.75 -8.14 2.45
CA LYS A 147 -3.54 -6.94 3.28
C LYS A 147 -2.52 -7.21 4.39
N VAL A 148 -2.66 -8.34 5.10
CA VAL A 148 -1.74 -8.73 6.19
C VAL A 148 -0.33 -8.96 5.67
N VAL A 149 -0.18 -9.71 4.57
CA VAL A 149 1.11 -9.95 3.92
C VAL A 149 1.74 -8.64 3.44
N GLN A 150 0.98 -7.78 2.76
CA GLN A 150 1.47 -6.49 2.28
C GLN A 150 1.96 -5.60 3.42
N LEU A 151 1.22 -5.50 4.52
CA LEU A 151 1.65 -4.73 5.70
C LEU A 151 2.91 -5.32 6.35
N GLY A 152 3.07 -6.65 6.31
CA GLY A 152 4.29 -7.34 6.73
C GLY A 152 5.48 -7.01 5.82
N ASP A 153 5.27 -7.07 4.51
CA ASP A 153 6.27 -6.75 3.49
C ASP A 153 6.74 -5.30 3.60
N GLU A 154 5.83 -4.35 3.78
CA GLU A 154 6.20 -2.94 3.96
C GLU A 154 7.10 -2.72 5.17
N LYS A 155 6.79 -3.36 6.31
CA LYS A 155 7.60 -3.29 7.53
C LYS A 155 8.99 -3.91 7.38
N LEU A 156 9.15 -4.87 6.46
CA LEU A 156 10.42 -5.56 6.22
C LEU A 156 11.20 -4.90 5.07
N ILE A 157 10.55 -4.69 3.93
CA ILE A 157 11.21 -4.25 2.69
C ILE A 157 11.75 -2.83 2.83
N GLN A 158 10.96 -1.90 3.37
CA GLN A 158 11.38 -0.50 3.49
C GLN A 158 12.66 -0.32 4.32
N PRO A 159 12.79 -0.82 5.55
CA PRO A 159 14.02 -0.68 6.32
C PRO A 159 15.20 -1.46 5.72
N VAL A 160 14.96 -2.65 5.15
CA VAL A 160 16.02 -3.43 4.48
C VAL A 160 16.57 -2.67 3.28
N MET A 161 15.71 -2.08 2.45
CA MET A 161 16.16 -1.25 1.33
C MET A 161 16.94 -0.01 1.79
N ILE A 162 16.48 0.69 2.83
CA ILE A 162 17.21 1.82 3.41
C ILE A 162 18.60 1.38 3.85
N ILE A 163 18.72 0.24 4.52
CA ILE A 163 20.01 -0.28 4.99
C ILE A 163 20.92 -0.62 3.79
N ILE A 164 20.41 -1.32 2.79
CA ILE A 164 21.19 -1.69 1.58
C ILE A 164 21.69 -0.44 0.88
N ILE A 165 20.83 0.53 0.63
CA ILE A 165 21.19 1.79 -0.04
C ILE A 165 22.19 2.58 0.80
N PHE A 166 22.01 2.63 2.13
CA PHE A 166 22.96 3.27 3.04
C PHE A 166 24.35 2.62 2.95
N VAL A 167 24.42 1.29 2.94
CA VAL A 167 25.69 0.55 2.79
C VAL A 167 26.34 0.85 1.43
N VAL A 168 25.57 0.85 0.35
CA VAL A 168 26.07 1.21 -0.99
C VAL A 168 26.63 2.63 -1.01
N LEU A 169 25.89 3.60 -0.44
CA LEU A 169 26.35 4.99 -0.31
C LEU A 169 27.64 5.09 0.51
N LEU A 170 27.69 4.37 1.64
CA LEU A 170 28.87 4.37 2.54
C LEU A 170 30.12 3.85 1.81
N VAL A 171 29.99 2.74 1.09
CA VAL A 171 31.10 2.13 0.32
C VAL A 171 31.53 3.06 -0.82
N TYR A 172 30.58 3.65 -1.53
CA TYR A 172 30.85 4.53 -2.66
C TYR A 172 31.46 5.86 -2.24
N LEU A 173 30.85 6.55 -1.28
CA LEU A 173 31.28 7.89 -0.84
C LEU A 173 32.44 7.83 0.16
N ARG A 174 32.63 6.72 0.87
CA ARG A 174 33.60 6.57 1.96
C ARG A 174 33.49 7.69 3.01
N ALA A 175 32.30 8.21 3.25
CA ALA A 175 31.99 9.34 4.12
C ALA A 175 30.68 9.11 4.86
N VAL A 176 30.75 8.67 6.11
CA VAL A 176 29.59 8.29 6.95
C VAL A 176 28.58 9.43 7.08
N ILE A 177 29.06 10.63 7.44
CA ILE A 177 28.20 11.80 7.69
C ILE A 177 27.42 12.18 6.43
N THR A 178 28.10 12.21 5.28
CA THR A 178 27.48 12.54 4.00
C THR A 178 26.43 11.49 3.62
N SER A 179 26.73 10.20 3.80
CA SER A 179 25.79 9.11 3.50
C SER A 179 24.52 9.20 4.38
N ILE A 180 24.67 9.49 5.68
CA ILE A 180 23.52 9.71 6.59
C ILE A 180 22.70 10.91 6.13
N GLN A 181 23.34 12.02 5.82
CA GLN A 181 22.66 13.25 5.38
C GLN A 181 21.85 13.02 4.09
N LEU A 182 22.43 12.34 3.10
CA LEU A 182 21.74 12.01 1.86
C LEU A 182 20.56 11.07 2.12
N MET A 183 20.74 10.07 2.96
CA MET A 183 19.65 9.15 3.29
C MET A 183 18.47 9.88 3.95
N ILE A 184 18.74 10.78 4.91
CA ILE A 184 17.69 11.58 5.55
C ILE A 184 16.95 12.45 4.52
N THR A 185 17.65 13.10 3.60
CA THR A 185 17.02 13.93 2.57
C THR A 185 16.14 13.10 1.64
N VAL A 186 16.58 11.93 1.21
CA VAL A 186 15.80 11.04 0.33
C VAL A 186 14.55 10.51 1.03
N VAL A 187 14.64 10.14 2.31
CA VAL A 187 13.48 9.71 3.10
C VAL A 187 12.47 10.84 3.29
N ILE A 188 12.94 12.06 3.59
CA ILE A 188 12.05 13.24 3.68
C ILE A 188 11.39 13.51 2.34
N SER A 189 12.12 13.46 1.22
CA SER A 189 11.56 13.64 -0.13
C SER A 189 10.50 12.60 -0.44
N PHE A 190 10.70 11.34 -0.06
CA PHE A 190 9.69 10.29 -0.24
C PHE A 190 8.38 10.60 0.50
N PHE A 191 8.44 10.92 1.79
CA PHE A 191 7.24 11.27 2.55
C PHE A 191 6.59 12.57 2.04
N SER A 192 7.40 13.53 1.57
CA SER A 192 6.90 14.75 0.95
C SER A 192 6.17 14.46 -0.37
N ALA A 193 6.71 13.53 -1.17
CA ALA A 193 6.09 13.09 -2.42
C ALA A 193 4.75 12.38 -2.18
N LEU A 194 4.68 11.49 -1.17
CA LEU A 194 3.43 10.86 -0.75
C LEU A 194 2.40 11.90 -0.31
N GLY A 195 2.80 12.84 0.55
CA GLY A 195 1.90 13.88 1.03
C GLY A 195 1.42 14.82 -0.08
N ALA A 196 2.32 15.27 -0.95
CA ALA A 196 1.96 16.12 -2.09
C ALA A 196 1.10 15.37 -3.12
N GLY A 197 1.48 14.13 -3.44
CA GLY A 197 0.69 13.25 -4.31
C GLY A 197 -0.71 13.02 -3.76
N TRP A 198 -0.84 12.78 -2.44
CA TRP A 198 -2.12 12.65 -1.78
C TRP A 198 -2.99 13.91 -1.92
N LEU A 199 -2.42 15.09 -1.73
CA LEU A 199 -3.17 16.33 -1.91
C LEU A 199 -3.71 16.48 -3.34
N ILE A 200 -2.94 16.11 -4.36
CA ILE A 200 -3.37 16.13 -5.75
C ILE A 200 -4.47 15.08 -5.99
N ILE A 201 -4.28 13.86 -5.50
CA ILE A 201 -5.23 12.75 -5.67
C ILE A 201 -6.55 13.04 -4.96
N HIS A 202 -6.50 13.54 -3.74
CA HIS A 202 -7.70 13.79 -2.94
C HIS A 202 -8.44 15.04 -3.39
N TYR A 203 -7.75 16.20 -3.48
CA TYR A 203 -8.39 17.47 -3.81
C TYR A 203 -8.47 17.76 -5.31
N GLY A 204 -7.56 17.20 -6.12
CA GLY A 204 -7.55 17.40 -7.56
C GLY A 204 -8.40 16.39 -8.32
N LEU A 205 -8.33 15.11 -7.92
CA LEU A 205 -9.08 14.03 -8.59
C LEU A 205 -10.32 13.57 -7.82
N GLY A 206 -10.52 14.02 -6.57
CA GLY A 206 -11.69 13.67 -5.76
C GLY A 206 -11.67 12.26 -5.15
N HIS A 207 -10.51 11.59 -5.12
CA HIS A 207 -10.43 10.25 -4.54
C HIS A 207 -10.42 10.29 -3.01
N GLU A 208 -11.21 9.46 -2.36
CA GLU A 208 -11.30 9.38 -0.90
C GLU A 208 -10.16 8.58 -0.26
N ALA A 209 -9.51 7.70 -1.02
CA ALA A 209 -8.41 6.86 -0.57
C ALA A 209 -7.35 6.67 -1.66
N MET A 210 -6.13 6.36 -1.23
CA MET A 210 -5.02 5.97 -2.09
C MET A 210 -4.92 4.44 -2.11
N SER A 211 -4.57 3.86 -3.26
CA SER A 211 -4.31 2.42 -3.32
C SER A 211 -3.14 2.04 -2.39
N SER A 212 -3.33 0.95 -1.64
CA SER A 212 -2.36 0.45 -0.65
C SER A 212 -0.99 0.10 -1.24
N ALA A 213 -0.91 -0.22 -2.52
CA ALA A 213 0.35 -0.55 -3.19
C ALA A 213 1.24 0.68 -3.48
N ILE A 214 0.66 1.89 -3.49
CA ILE A 214 1.38 3.12 -3.88
C ILE A 214 2.58 3.42 -2.98
N PRO A 215 2.49 3.34 -1.63
CA PRO A 215 3.62 3.65 -0.78
C PRO A 215 4.85 2.78 -1.10
N LEU A 216 4.66 1.47 -1.23
CA LEU A 216 5.77 0.55 -1.48
C LEU A 216 6.40 0.77 -2.86
N TYR A 217 5.59 0.87 -3.91
CA TYR A 217 6.08 1.06 -5.27
C TYR A 217 6.76 2.42 -5.44
N SER A 218 6.13 3.49 -4.96
CA SER A 218 6.72 4.83 -5.03
C SER A 218 8.00 4.93 -4.19
N PHE A 219 8.05 4.24 -3.04
CA PHE A 219 9.26 4.17 -2.20
C PHE A 219 10.44 3.63 -2.98
N VAL A 220 10.27 2.48 -3.63
CA VAL A 220 11.33 1.84 -4.42
C VAL A 220 11.84 2.78 -5.51
N PHE A 221 10.93 3.39 -6.26
CA PHE A 221 11.31 4.27 -7.38
C PHE A 221 11.94 5.58 -6.92
N ILE A 222 11.32 6.29 -5.98
CA ILE A 222 11.80 7.61 -5.53
C ILE A 222 13.15 7.48 -4.83
N ILE A 223 13.34 6.45 -4.00
CA ILE A 223 14.60 6.26 -3.30
C ILE A 223 15.73 5.85 -4.25
N ALA A 224 15.46 4.95 -5.21
CA ALA A 224 16.45 4.56 -6.19
C ALA A 224 16.90 5.77 -7.04
N LEU A 225 15.95 6.50 -7.61
CA LEU A 225 16.23 7.65 -8.48
C LEU A 225 16.88 8.82 -7.71
N GLY A 226 16.34 9.15 -6.54
CA GLY A 226 16.90 10.22 -5.70
C GLY A 226 18.34 9.94 -5.29
N ASN A 227 18.65 8.67 -5.02
CA ASN A 227 20.00 8.25 -4.68
C ASN A 227 20.98 8.38 -5.86
N ASP A 228 20.56 7.99 -7.06
CA ASP A 228 21.40 8.09 -8.26
C ASP A 228 21.77 9.54 -8.59
N TYR A 229 20.81 10.46 -8.49
CA TYR A 229 21.08 11.89 -8.69
C TYR A 229 22.02 12.47 -7.62
N ASN A 230 21.86 12.06 -6.38
CA ASN A 230 22.75 12.45 -5.29
C ASN A 230 24.18 11.95 -5.51
N ILE A 231 24.35 10.67 -5.90
CA ILE A 231 25.66 10.09 -6.22
C ILE A 231 26.33 10.85 -7.37
N PHE A 232 25.57 11.16 -8.43
CA PHE A 232 26.07 11.87 -9.59
C PHE A 232 26.62 13.25 -9.22
N MET A 233 25.85 14.04 -8.47
CA MET A 233 26.26 15.38 -8.01
C MET A 233 27.49 15.33 -7.09
N ILE A 234 27.47 14.44 -6.09
CA ILE A 234 28.56 14.33 -5.12
C ILE A 234 29.84 13.82 -5.78
N SER A 235 29.75 12.91 -6.76
CA SER A 235 30.88 12.43 -7.52
C SER A 235 31.62 13.58 -8.21
N ASP A 236 30.89 14.56 -8.78
CA ASP A 236 31.51 15.68 -9.45
C ASP A 236 32.12 16.70 -8.47
N ILE A 237 31.45 16.97 -7.35
CA ILE A 237 32.04 17.75 -6.24
C ILE A 237 33.33 17.11 -5.75
N TRP A 238 33.38 15.79 -5.62
CA TRP A 238 34.55 15.06 -5.16
C TRP A 238 35.71 15.12 -6.16
N LYS A 239 35.42 15.04 -7.48
CA LYS A 239 36.44 15.25 -8.52
C LYS A 239 37.07 16.61 -8.44
N ASN A 240 36.26 17.66 -8.25
CA ASN A 240 36.76 19.03 -8.08
C ASN A 240 37.62 19.16 -6.82
N ARG A 241 37.21 18.55 -5.72
CA ARG A 241 37.99 18.55 -4.48
C ARG A 241 39.35 17.85 -4.65
N LYS A 242 39.42 16.72 -5.35
CA LYS A 242 40.67 16.01 -5.64
C LYS A 242 41.63 16.83 -6.53
N ARG A 243 41.14 17.76 -7.31
CA ARG A 243 41.91 18.70 -8.14
C ARG A 243 42.41 19.90 -7.34
N GLY A 244 42.17 19.97 -6.03
CA GLY A 244 42.60 21.06 -5.16
C GLY A 244 41.65 22.27 -5.10
N VAL A 245 40.47 22.18 -5.73
CA VAL A 245 39.50 23.29 -5.69
C VAL A 245 38.98 23.48 -4.25
N PRO A 246 38.87 24.72 -3.74
CA PRO A 246 38.34 25.01 -2.40
C PRO A 246 36.92 24.44 -2.23
N HIS A 247 36.54 24.05 -1.01
CA HIS A 247 35.29 23.30 -0.75
C HIS A 247 34.04 24.00 -1.28
N LYS A 248 33.87 25.31 -1.02
CA LYS A 248 32.73 26.10 -1.47
C LYS A 248 32.67 26.18 -3.00
N GLU A 249 33.79 26.34 -3.64
CA GLU A 249 33.89 26.43 -5.11
C GLU A 249 33.64 25.05 -5.76
N ALA A 250 34.13 23.97 -5.17
CA ALA A 250 33.88 22.61 -5.61
C ALA A 250 32.38 22.26 -5.56
N ILE A 251 31.66 22.69 -4.52
CA ILE A 251 30.20 22.55 -4.45
C ILE A 251 29.52 23.37 -5.52
N SER A 252 29.87 24.65 -5.68
CA SER A 252 29.28 25.52 -6.72
C SER A 252 29.48 24.96 -8.11
N ASN A 253 30.70 24.52 -8.41
CA ASN A 253 31.04 23.93 -9.70
C ASN A 253 30.32 22.61 -9.95
N GLY A 254 30.21 21.75 -8.94
CA GLY A 254 29.46 20.50 -9.01
C GLY A 254 27.97 20.72 -9.29
N ILE A 255 27.34 21.68 -8.60
CA ILE A 255 25.95 22.04 -8.85
C ILE A 255 25.78 22.64 -10.25
N ALA A 256 26.68 23.53 -10.67
CA ALA A 256 26.60 24.16 -11.99
C ALA A 256 26.78 23.15 -13.14
N SER A 257 27.69 22.18 -12.98
CA SER A 257 27.96 21.17 -14.02
C SER A 257 26.88 20.11 -14.11
N THR A 258 26.32 19.68 -12.97
CA THR A 258 25.36 18.57 -12.92
C THR A 258 23.90 19.01 -12.91
N GLY A 259 23.62 20.24 -12.42
CA GLY A 259 22.25 20.73 -12.20
C GLY A 259 21.39 20.73 -13.46
N ALA A 260 21.91 21.19 -14.60
CA ALA A 260 21.16 21.16 -15.85
C ALA A 260 20.81 19.76 -16.32
N VAL A 261 21.73 18.79 -16.13
CA VAL A 261 21.52 17.39 -16.50
C VAL A 261 20.49 16.75 -15.57
N ILE A 262 20.62 16.95 -14.25
CA ILE A 262 19.68 16.42 -13.25
C ILE A 262 18.27 17.00 -13.49
N THR A 263 18.15 18.31 -13.70
CA THR A 263 16.86 18.96 -13.94
C THR A 263 16.21 18.48 -15.23
N SER A 264 16.95 18.39 -16.33
CA SER A 264 16.40 17.91 -17.60
C SER A 264 16.00 16.43 -17.53
N ALA A 265 16.82 15.59 -16.93
CA ALA A 265 16.51 14.18 -16.72
C ALA A 265 15.29 14.00 -15.79
N GLY A 266 15.22 14.77 -14.69
CA GLY A 266 14.09 14.78 -13.78
C GLY A 266 12.79 15.18 -14.44
N LEU A 267 12.81 16.23 -15.27
CA LEU A 267 11.62 16.68 -16.04
C LEU A 267 11.15 15.62 -17.05
N ILE A 268 12.07 15.01 -17.78
CA ILE A 268 11.73 13.94 -18.75
C ILE A 268 11.11 12.76 -17.98
N LEU A 269 11.74 12.36 -16.90
CA LEU A 269 11.28 11.21 -16.10
C LEU A 269 9.93 11.49 -15.44
N ALA A 270 9.74 12.66 -14.83
CA ALA A 270 8.45 13.08 -14.29
C ALA A 270 7.37 13.12 -15.36
N GLY A 271 7.69 13.64 -16.57
CA GLY A 271 6.80 13.60 -17.73
C GLY A 271 6.41 12.19 -18.12
N THR A 272 7.36 11.26 -18.10
CA THR A 272 7.10 9.84 -18.39
C THR A 272 6.14 9.22 -17.36
N PHE A 273 6.33 9.49 -16.07
CA PHE A 273 5.41 9.02 -15.03
C PHE A 273 4.03 9.69 -15.13
N LEU A 274 3.96 10.96 -15.53
CA LEU A 274 2.68 11.64 -15.74
C LEU A 274 1.87 11.04 -16.89
N VAL A 275 2.49 10.37 -17.86
CA VAL A 275 1.75 9.62 -18.90
C VAL A 275 0.91 8.52 -18.25
N LEU A 276 1.35 7.90 -17.15
CA LEU A 276 0.53 6.92 -16.42
C LEU A 276 -0.76 7.55 -15.88
N ALA A 277 -0.75 8.84 -15.56
CA ALA A 277 -1.94 9.56 -15.11
C ALA A 277 -3.02 9.74 -16.20
N SER A 278 -2.71 9.46 -17.47
CA SER A 278 -3.66 9.44 -18.57
C SER A 278 -4.32 8.08 -18.79
N LEU A 279 -3.90 7.03 -18.07
CA LEU A 279 -4.46 5.70 -18.19
C LEU A 279 -5.77 5.58 -17.37
N PRO A 280 -6.70 4.71 -17.79
CA PRO A 280 -7.98 4.58 -17.10
C PRO A 280 -7.91 3.73 -15.81
N ILE A 281 -6.74 3.36 -15.33
CA ILE A 281 -6.56 2.51 -14.13
C ILE A 281 -6.08 3.38 -12.97
N GLN A 282 -6.88 3.52 -11.91
CA GLN A 282 -6.61 4.41 -10.78
C GLN A 282 -5.25 4.14 -10.12
N LEU A 283 -4.86 2.87 -9.95
CA LEU A 283 -3.56 2.50 -9.41
C LEU A 283 -2.41 3.15 -10.19
N LEU A 284 -2.47 3.09 -11.52
CA LEU A 284 -1.42 3.66 -12.39
C LEU A 284 -1.44 5.20 -12.36
N VAL A 285 -2.64 5.79 -12.34
CA VAL A 285 -2.81 7.25 -12.21
C VAL A 285 -2.16 7.75 -10.92
N GLN A 286 -2.52 7.14 -9.79
CA GLN A 286 -2.00 7.52 -8.48
C GLN A 286 -0.49 7.30 -8.37
N PHE A 287 0.01 6.15 -8.85
CA PHE A 287 1.44 5.84 -8.89
C PHE A 287 2.21 6.84 -9.74
N GLY A 288 1.70 7.15 -10.93
CA GLY A 288 2.29 8.13 -11.85
C GLY A 288 2.40 9.52 -11.22
N ILE A 289 1.34 9.99 -10.55
CA ILE A 289 1.32 11.29 -9.87
C ILE A 289 2.33 11.34 -8.73
N VAL A 290 2.27 10.36 -7.81
CA VAL A 290 3.16 10.35 -6.62
C VAL A 290 4.62 10.28 -7.05
N THR A 291 4.93 9.41 -8.03
CA THR A 291 6.31 9.23 -8.49
C THR A 291 6.80 10.45 -9.28
N ALA A 292 5.97 11.04 -10.15
CA ALA A 292 6.33 12.25 -10.88
C ALA A 292 6.63 13.42 -9.93
N VAL A 293 5.77 13.63 -8.95
CA VAL A 293 5.97 14.66 -7.91
C VAL A 293 7.24 14.36 -7.11
N GLY A 294 7.49 13.11 -6.75
CA GLY A 294 8.67 12.70 -6.01
C GLY A 294 9.99 12.89 -6.75
N VAL A 295 9.97 12.75 -8.08
CA VAL A 295 11.13 13.03 -8.93
C VAL A 295 11.40 14.53 -9.07
N LEU A 296 10.36 15.36 -8.98
CA LEU A 296 10.49 16.83 -9.09
C LEU A 296 10.87 17.51 -7.77
N LEU A 297 10.61 16.90 -6.61
CA LEU A 297 10.97 17.38 -5.28
C LEU A 297 12.39 17.04 -4.89
#